data_b30e74669d5b93fde1af5d22ed9c2f00
#
_entry.id   b30e74669d5b93fde1af5d22ed9c2f00
#
_cell.length_a   1.000
_cell.length_b   1.000
_cell.length_c   1.000
_cell.angle_alpha   90.00
_cell.angle_beta   90.00
_cell.angle_gamma   90.00
#
_symmetry.space_group_name_H-M   'P 1'
#
loop_
_entity.id
_entity.type
_entity.pdbx_description
1 polymer ?
#
loop_
_entity_poly.entity_id
_entity_poly.type
_entity_poly.pdbx_seq_one_letter_code
_entity_poly.pdbx_strand_id
1 'polypeptide(L)'
;IEALERVFHGVSDNVVRTAHMCCGYPDRIDNPDYPKADHMVYHDLVEALDGKIEALSIEDCHCKNDLELFEKFKKTTAIVGFVDISVSKIEFVDEVVERMKYVLQVLPQERLIAAPDCGLGFLGTRLSMEKLTVLCNAANQI
;
A
#
# COMPACT_ATOMS: atom_id res chain seq x y z
N ILE A 1 -14.15 -11.75 -1.55
CA ILE A 1 -13.27 -12.76 -0.93
C ILE A 1 -13.24 -14.02 -1.79
N GLU A 2 -14.35 -14.70 -2.02
CA GLU A 2 -14.42 -15.92 -2.85
C GLU A 2 -13.77 -15.75 -4.23
N ALA A 3 -13.95 -14.61 -4.89
CA ALA A 3 -13.31 -14.31 -6.17
C ALA A 3 -11.79 -14.30 -6.08
N LEU A 4 -11.22 -13.70 -5.03
CA LEU A 4 -9.78 -13.66 -4.81
C LEU A 4 -9.20 -15.05 -4.48
N GLU A 5 -9.91 -15.85 -3.69
CA GLU A 5 -9.51 -17.24 -3.43
C GLU A 5 -9.49 -18.06 -4.72
N ARG A 6 -10.44 -17.85 -5.61
CA ARG A 6 -10.49 -18.53 -6.91
C ARG A 6 -9.38 -18.09 -7.87
N VAL A 7 -8.95 -16.83 -7.82
CA VAL A 7 -7.81 -16.32 -8.64
C VAL A 7 -6.53 -17.09 -8.35
N PHE A 8 -6.29 -17.43 -7.10
CA PHE A 8 -5.09 -18.15 -6.68
C PHE A 8 -5.24 -19.69 -6.69
N HIS A 9 -6.41 -20.20 -7.07
CA HIS A 9 -6.63 -21.64 -7.12
C HIS A 9 -5.67 -22.33 -8.09
N GLY A 10 -4.96 -23.34 -7.60
CA GLY A 10 -3.98 -24.11 -8.39
C GLY A 10 -2.62 -23.43 -8.57
N VAL A 11 -2.42 -22.24 -8.00
CA VAL A 11 -1.07 -21.65 -7.90
C VAL A 11 -0.26 -22.43 -6.87
N SER A 12 0.94 -22.82 -7.26
CA SER A 12 1.84 -23.61 -6.40
C SER A 12 2.28 -22.82 -5.17
N ASP A 13 2.46 -23.52 -4.03
CA ASP A 13 2.87 -22.90 -2.75
C ASP A 13 4.29 -22.30 -2.76
N ASN A 14 5.10 -22.59 -3.80
CA ASN A 14 6.41 -21.95 -3.97
C ASN A 14 6.34 -20.62 -4.73
N VAL A 15 5.16 -20.14 -5.07
CA VAL A 15 4.91 -18.84 -5.73
C VAL A 15 4.37 -17.87 -4.71
N VAL A 16 4.97 -16.68 -4.62
CA VAL A 16 4.49 -15.59 -3.77
C VAL A 16 3.20 -15.01 -4.39
N ARG A 17 2.06 -15.28 -3.75
CA ARG A 17 0.76 -14.76 -4.16
C ARG A 17 0.57 -13.38 -3.55
N THR A 18 0.39 -12.39 -4.42
CA THR A 18 0.21 -11.00 -3.99
C THR A 18 -1.06 -10.42 -4.60
N ALA A 19 -1.86 -9.76 -3.78
CA ALA A 19 -3.01 -8.99 -4.23
C ALA A 19 -2.79 -7.50 -3.95
N HIS A 20 -3.36 -6.63 -4.78
CA HIS A 20 -3.41 -5.19 -4.56
C HIS A 20 -4.85 -4.73 -4.42
N MET A 21 -5.10 -3.87 -3.45
CA MET A 21 -6.39 -3.22 -3.23
C MET A 21 -6.24 -1.72 -3.36
N CYS A 22 -7.00 -1.15 -4.29
CA CYS A 22 -7.00 0.25 -4.65
C CYS A 22 -8.31 0.93 -4.24
N CYS A 23 -8.24 2.15 -3.72
CA CYS A 23 -9.41 2.96 -3.38
C CYS A 23 -9.99 3.72 -4.57
N GLY A 24 -9.24 3.85 -5.65
CA GLY A 24 -9.62 4.60 -6.85
C GLY A 24 -8.63 5.71 -7.19
N TYR A 25 -8.71 6.18 -8.43
CA TYR A 25 -7.81 7.19 -9.01
C TYR A 25 -8.53 8.34 -9.63
N PRO A 26 -7.90 9.53 -9.66
CA PRO A 26 -8.33 10.61 -10.54
C PRO A 26 -8.11 10.23 -12.01
N ASP A 27 -8.83 10.88 -12.92
CA ASP A 27 -8.63 10.80 -14.37
C ASP A 27 -7.35 11.49 -14.85
N ARG A 28 -6.82 12.39 -14.01
CA ARG A 28 -5.58 13.14 -14.24
C ARG A 28 -4.91 13.49 -12.92
N ILE A 29 -3.59 13.67 -12.95
CA ILE A 29 -2.80 14.10 -11.80
C ILE A 29 -3.30 15.47 -11.28
N ASP A 30 -3.23 15.66 -9.97
CA ASP A 30 -3.67 16.87 -9.25
C ASP A 30 -5.17 17.17 -9.36
N ASN A 31 -5.99 16.19 -9.74
CA ASN A 31 -7.44 16.32 -9.66
C ASN A 31 -7.93 15.83 -8.28
N PRO A 32 -8.38 16.72 -7.37
CA PRO A 32 -8.86 16.30 -6.06
C PRO A 32 -10.28 15.70 -6.09
N ASP A 33 -11.01 15.93 -7.18
CA ASP A 33 -12.42 15.58 -7.32
C ASP A 33 -12.58 14.26 -8.11
N TYR A 34 -12.41 13.15 -7.41
CA TYR A 34 -12.66 11.82 -7.97
C TYR A 34 -13.28 10.88 -6.93
N PRO A 35 -14.09 9.92 -7.36
CA PRO A 35 -14.72 8.98 -6.44
C PRO A 35 -13.66 8.06 -5.81
N LYS A 36 -13.68 7.98 -4.49
CA LYS A 36 -12.86 7.03 -3.71
C LYS A 36 -13.77 6.00 -3.06
N ALA A 37 -13.34 4.75 -3.05
CA ALA A 37 -13.98 3.74 -2.21
C ALA A 37 -13.75 4.09 -0.72
N ASP A 38 -14.66 3.63 0.12
CA ASP A 38 -14.45 3.71 1.57
C ASP A 38 -13.30 2.79 1.95
N HIS A 39 -12.21 3.35 2.50
CA HIS A 39 -11.04 2.58 2.91
C HIS A 39 -11.34 1.60 4.06
N MET A 40 -12.45 1.77 4.77
CA MET A 40 -12.90 0.82 5.80
C MET A 40 -13.14 -0.58 5.25
N VAL A 41 -13.37 -0.73 3.93
CA VAL A 41 -13.45 -2.05 3.29
C VAL A 41 -12.15 -2.85 3.39
N TYR A 42 -11.01 -2.18 3.63
CA TYR A 42 -9.74 -2.86 3.85
C TYR A 42 -9.76 -3.75 5.10
N HIS A 43 -10.44 -3.34 6.16
CA HIS A 43 -10.51 -4.12 7.41
C HIS A 43 -11.04 -5.53 7.19
N ASP A 44 -12.16 -5.65 6.46
CA ASP A 44 -12.77 -6.94 6.17
C ASP A 44 -11.92 -7.77 5.21
N LEU A 45 -11.30 -7.12 4.22
CA LEU A 45 -10.48 -7.79 3.22
C LEU A 45 -9.15 -8.29 3.81
N VAL A 46 -8.48 -7.49 4.65
CA VAL A 46 -7.25 -7.91 5.34
C VAL A 46 -7.55 -9.11 6.26
N GLU A 47 -8.61 -9.03 7.07
CA GLU A 47 -9.01 -10.11 7.96
C GLU A 47 -9.32 -11.40 7.21
N ALA A 48 -9.99 -11.28 6.07
CA ALA A 48 -10.36 -12.43 5.26
C ALA A 48 -9.19 -13.08 4.50
N LEU A 49 -8.15 -12.30 4.16
CA LEU A 49 -7.02 -12.75 3.35
C LEU A 49 -5.78 -13.08 4.19
N ASP A 50 -5.72 -12.63 5.46
CA ASP A 50 -4.56 -12.85 6.31
C ASP A 50 -4.23 -14.34 6.47
N GLY A 51 -3.02 -14.71 6.08
CA GLY A 51 -2.54 -16.09 6.06
C GLY A 51 -3.04 -16.97 4.90
N LYS A 52 -3.84 -16.42 3.96
CA LYS A 52 -4.26 -17.12 2.74
C LYS A 52 -3.42 -16.76 1.52
N ILE A 53 -2.77 -15.60 1.57
CA ILE A 53 -1.82 -15.11 0.56
C ILE A 53 -0.57 -14.60 1.25
N GLU A 54 0.53 -14.54 0.54
CA GLU A 54 1.83 -14.18 1.10
C GLU A 54 1.95 -12.67 1.32
N ALA A 55 1.38 -11.85 0.43
CA ALA A 55 1.45 -10.40 0.55
C ALA A 55 0.15 -9.71 0.08
N LEU A 56 -0.19 -8.62 0.75
CA LEU A 56 -1.34 -7.78 0.41
C LEU A 56 -0.91 -6.33 0.33
N SER A 57 -1.13 -5.71 -0.83
CA SER A 57 -0.82 -4.31 -1.08
C SER A 57 -2.04 -3.44 -0.85
N ILE A 58 -1.87 -2.39 -0.04
CA ILE A 58 -2.90 -1.41 0.29
C ILE A 58 -2.35 0.01 0.14
N GLU A 59 -3.23 0.93 -0.24
CA GLU A 59 -2.93 2.36 -0.28
C GLU A 59 -3.00 2.94 1.13
N ASP A 60 -2.12 3.89 1.46
CA ASP A 60 -2.09 4.55 2.76
C ASP A 60 -1.65 6.02 2.70
N CYS A 61 -1.00 6.45 1.62
CA CYS A 61 -0.53 7.83 1.53
C CYS A 61 -1.67 8.82 1.33
N HIS A 62 -2.56 8.57 0.38
CA HIS A 62 -3.70 9.46 0.10
C HIS A 62 -4.97 9.13 0.90
N CYS A 63 -5.02 7.97 1.55
CA CYS A 63 -6.11 7.56 2.44
C CYS A 63 -5.53 6.92 3.71
N LYS A 64 -5.17 7.74 4.70
CA LYS A 64 -4.53 7.27 5.93
C LYS A 64 -5.38 6.24 6.66
N ASN A 65 -4.82 5.06 6.83
CA ASN A 65 -5.42 3.99 7.63
C ASN A 65 -5.03 4.14 9.12
N ASP A 66 -5.84 3.57 9.98
CA ASP A 66 -5.58 3.50 11.42
C ASP A 66 -4.70 2.30 11.80
N LEU A 67 -4.25 2.25 13.05
CA LEU A 67 -3.46 1.13 13.55
C LEU A 67 -4.26 -0.18 13.61
N GLU A 68 -5.58 -0.10 13.81
CA GLU A 68 -6.45 -1.27 13.88
C GLU A 68 -6.41 -2.08 12.59
N LEU A 69 -6.29 -1.41 11.44
CA LEU A 69 -6.11 -2.09 10.16
C LEU A 69 -4.78 -2.88 10.14
N PHE A 70 -3.68 -2.24 10.54
CA PHE A 70 -2.36 -2.87 10.51
C PHE A 70 -2.23 -4.00 11.53
N GLU A 71 -2.94 -3.92 12.65
CA GLU A 71 -3.03 -5.01 13.62
C GLU A 71 -3.68 -6.29 13.07
N LYS A 72 -4.49 -6.19 12.02
CA LYS A 72 -5.11 -7.36 11.36
C LYS A 72 -4.12 -8.18 10.53
N PHE A 73 -3.00 -7.62 10.15
CA PHE A 73 -1.92 -8.35 9.48
C PHE A 73 -1.16 -9.23 10.50
N LYS A 74 -1.61 -10.48 10.69
CA LYS A 74 -0.98 -11.42 11.63
C LYS A 74 0.05 -12.33 10.96
N LYS A 75 -0.17 -12.67 9.68
CA LYS A 75 0.64 -13.64 8.91
C LYS A 75 1.08 -13.08 7.56
N THR A 76 0.19 -12.43 6.85
CA THR A 76 0.43 -11.87 5.52
C THR A 76 1.36 -10.65 5.61
N THR A 77 2.29 -10.51 4.67
CA THR A 77 3.13 -9.32 4.54
C THR A 77 2.29 -8.15 4.02
N ALA A 78 2.36 -7.01 4.70
CA ALA A 78 1.73 -5.77 4.25
C ALA A 78 2.67 -5.01 3.30
N ILE A 79 2.20 -4.76 2.08
CA ILE A 79 2.83 -3.82 1.16
C ILE A 79 2.04 -2.51 1.28
N VAL A 80 2.64 -1.50 1.92
CA VAL A 80 1.95 -0.27 2.30
C VAL A 80 2.40 0.89 1.42
N GLY A 81 1.43 1.61 0.87
CA GLY A 81 1.66 2.81 0.08
C GLY A 81 2.05 4.00 0.96
N PHE A 82 3.26 4.55 0.75
CA PHE A 82 3.76 5.72 1.46
C PHE A 82 4.00 6.92 0.55
N VAL A 83 3.71 6.78 -0.73
CA VAL A 83 3.87 7.80 -1.76
C VAL A 83 2.57 7.91 -2.55
N ASP A 84 1.99 9.12 -2.57
CA ASP A 84 0.76 9.43 -3.27
C ASP A 84 1.02 9.53 -4.78
N ILE A 85 0.32 8.76 -5.57
CA ILE A 85 0.46 8.75 -7.02
C ILE A 85 -0.58 9.65 -7.72
N SER A 86 -1.51 10.23 -6.98
CA SER A 86 -2.58 11.09 -7.52
C SER A 86 -2.16 12.55 -7.65
N VAL A 87 -1.04 12.95 -7.02
CA VAL A 87 -0.57 14.34 -6.99
C VAL A 87 0.86 14.49 -7.47
N SER A 88 1.17 15.67 -8.06
CA SER A 88 2.52 16.02 -8.50
C SER A 88 3.44 16.46 -7.36
N LYS A 89 2.88 16.78 -6.17
CA LYS A 89 3.67 17.10 -4.98
C LYS A 89 4.58 15.93 -4.63
N ILE A 90 5.87 16.22 -4.42
CA ILE A 90 6.83 15.26 -3.90
C ILE A 90 6.76 15.30 -2.38
N GLU A 91 6.68 14.16 -1.74
CA GLU A 91 6.64 14.00 -0.29
C GLU A 91 7.97 14.41 0.34
N PHE A 92 7.94 14.85 1.59
CA PHE A 92 9.18 15.02 2.37
C PHE A 92 9.58 13.68 2.99
N VAL A 93 10.89 13.39 2.95
CA VAL A 93 11.44 12.14 3.51
C VAL A 93 11.02 11.94 4.96
N ASP A 94 11.08 13.01 5.78
CA ASP A 94 10.75 12.95 7.21
C ASP A 94 9.26 12.60 7.43
N GLU A 95 8.34 13.14 6.59
CA GLU A 95 6.90 12.80 6.67
C GLU A 95 6.68 11.31 6.38
N VAL A 96 7.38 10.76 5.40
CA VAL A 96 7.30 9.33 5.05
C VAL A 96 7.89 8.47 6.17
N VAL A 97 9.02 8.85 6.73
CA VAL A 97 9.66 8.18 7.88
C VAL A 97 8.71 8.14 9.09
N GLU A 98 8.10 9.27 9.44
CA GLU A 98 7.15 9.34 10.56
C GLU A 98 5.93 8.44 10.31
N ARG A 99 5.43 8.37 9.07
CA ARG A 99 4.33 7.47 8.75
C ARG A 99 4.73 6.00 8.81
N MET A 100 5.93 5.64 8.34
CA MET A 100 6.46 4.29 8.48
C MET A 100 6.60 3.90 9.96
N LYS A 101 7.15 4.77 10.80
CA LYS A 101 7.25 4.55 12.26
C LYS A 101 5.89 4.37 12.92
N TYR A 102 4.87 5.10 12.46
CA TYR A 102 3.51 4.93 12.96
C TYR A 102 3.00 3.51 12.69
N VAL A 103 3.15 3.01 11.46
CA VAL A 103 2.74 1.65 11.08
C VAL A 103 3.52 0.59 11.87
N LEU A 104 4.82 0.81 12.08
CA LEU A 104 5.70 -0.10 12.81
C LEU A 104 5.42 -0.18 14.31
N GLN A 105 4.51 0.62 14.87
CA GLN A 105 4.06 0.44 16.25
C GLN A 105 3.34 -0.90 16.47
N VAL A 106 2.71 -1.42 15.42
CA VAL A 106 1.88 -2.64 15.50
C VAL A 106 2.27 -3.71 14.47
N LEU A 107 2.89 -3.33 13.36
CA LEU A 107 3.32 -4.24 12.31
C LEU A 107 4.83 -4.49 12.42
N PRO A 108 5.30 -5.74 12.56
CA PRO A 108 6.72 -6.06 12.57
C PRO A 108 7.41 -5.65 11.27
N GLN A 109 8.63 -5.12 11.36
CA GLN A 109 9.39 -4.59 10.23
C GLN A 109 9.61 -5.65 9.12
N GLU A 110 9.86 -6.89 9.49
CA GLU A 110 10.06 -8.01 8.56
C GLU A 110 8.80 -8.38 7.75
N ARG A 111 7.65 -7.84 8.12
CA ARG A 111 6.38 -8.00 7.40
C ARG A 111 5.87 -6.72 6.76
N LEU A 112 6.69 -5.68 6.70
CA LEU A 112 6.38 -4.42 6.03
C LEU A 112 7.22 -4.28 4.75
N ILE A 113 6.57 -4.04 3.63
CA ILE A 113 7.20 -3.59 2.38
C ILE A 113 6.69 -2.19 2.09
N ALA A 114 7.61 -1.23 1.93
CA ALA A 114 7.27 0.13 1.53
C ALA A 114 7.08 0.21 0.00
N ALA A 115 5.99 0.81 -0.43
CA ALA A 115 5.61 0.96 -1.83
C ALA A 115 4.99 2.34 -2.10
N PRO A 116 4.84 2.77 -3.35
CA PRO A 116 3.85 3.77 -3.72
C PRO A 116 2.43 3.24 -3.50
N ASP A 117 1.45 4.13 -3.35
CA ASP A 117 0.05 3.74 -3.19
C ASP A 117 -0.40 2.77 -4.29
N CYS A 118 0.01 3.02 -5.53
CA CYS A 118 -0.29 2.11 -6.63
C CYS A 118 0.67 2.32 -7.82
N GLY A 119 0.27 1.96 -9.04
CA GLY A 119 1.08 2.07 -10.25
C GLY A 119 1.45 3.52 -10.62
N LEU A 120 2.69 3.76 -11.04
CA LEU A 120 3.25 5.10 -11.29
C LEU A 120 2.90 5.69 -12.67
N GLY A 121 2.01 5.05 -13.44
CA GLY A 121 1.74 5.40 -14.84
C GLY A 121 1.30 6.85 -15.09
N PHE A 122 0.65 7.49 -14.11
CA PHE A 122 0.24 8.88 -14.20
C PHE A 122 1.38 9.90 -14.10
N LEU A 123 2.46 9.55 -13.42
CA LEU A 123 3.45 10.52 -12.98
C LEU A 123 4.48 10.88 -14.05
N GLY A 124 4.61 10.07 -15.10
CA GLY A 124 5.74 10.16 -16.01
C GLY A 124 7.09 9.85 -15.34
N THR A 125 8.12 9.56 -16.12
CA THR A 125 9.38 8.98 -15.64
C THR A 125 10.08 9.86 -14.60
N ARG A 126 10.18 11.19 -14.84
CA ARG A 126 10.92 12.09 -13.94
C ARG A 126 10.30 12.12 -12.55
N LEU A 127 9.01 12.42 -12.47
CA LEU A 127 8.31 12.52 -11.18
C LEU A 127 8.27 11.17 -10.45
N SER A 128 8.08 10.07 -11.18
CA SER A 128 8.17 8.72 -10.62
C SER A 128 9.52 8.48 -9.94
N MET A 129 10.63 8.82 -10.61
CA MET A 129 11.97 8.65 -10.05
C MET A 129 12.20 9.53 -8.81
N GLU A 130 11.73 10.79 -8.83
CA GLU A 130 11.84 11.71 -7.69
C GLU A 130 11.09 11.15 -6.46
N LYS A 131 9.84 10.71 -6.65
CA LYS A 131 9.03 10.11 -5.58
C LYS A 131 9.59 8.78 -5.06
N LEU A 132 10.06 7.90 -5.94
CA LEU A 132 10.72 6.65 -5.54
C LEU A 132 12.03 6.90 -4.78
N THR A 133 12.76 7.98 -5.13
CA THR A 133 13.96 8.38 -4.38
C THR A 133 13.60 8.76 -2.95
N VAL A 134 12.52 9.51 -2.74
CA VAL A 134 12.02 9.85 -1.39
C VAL A 134 11.66 8.58 -0.62
N LEU A 135 10.91 7.66 -1.24
CA LEU A 135 10.53 6.39 -0.63
C LEU A 135 11.74 5.57 -0.18
N CYS A 136 12.73 5.41 -1.07
CA CYS A 136 13.96 4.68 -0.75
C CYS A 136 14.77 5.36 0.35
N ASN A 137 14.88 6.70 0.32
CA ASN A 137 15.59 7.46 1.35
C ASN A 137 14.89 7.35 2.71
N ALA A 138 13.58 7.30 2.75
CA ALA A 138 12.82 7.09 3.97
C ALA A 138 13.00 5.67 4.51
N ALA A 139 12.87 4.65 3.65
CA ALA A 139 13.03 3.26 4.04
C ALA A 139 14.44 2.93 4.59
N ASN A 140 15.47 3.63 4.10
CA ASN A 140 16.83 3.47 4.62
C ASN A 140 17.06 4.08 6.01
N GLN A 141 16.08 4.78 6.58
CA GLN A 141 16.15 5.39 7.92
C GLN A 141 15.40 4.57 8.97
N ILE A 142 14.77 3.49 8.56
CA ILE A 142 14.02 2.57 9.40
C ILE A 142 14.81 1.27 9.59
#